data_6b3dabe46cc94195059f2dd63fc5f72f
#
_entry.id   6b3dabe46cc94195059f2dd63fc5f72f
#
_cell.length_a   1.000
_cell.length_b   1.000
_cell.length_c   1.000
_cell.angle_alpha   90.00
_cell.angle_beta   90.00
_cell.angle_gamma   90.00
#
_symmetry.space_group_name_H-M   'P 1'
#
loop_
_entity.id
_entity.type
_entity.pdbx_description
1 polymer ?
#
loop_
_entity_poly.entity_id
_entity_poly.type
_entity_poly.pdbx_seq_one_letter_code
_entity_poly.pdbx_strand_id
1 'polypeptide(L)'
;MCRLGADVTGIDASEKNISIAKLHAKKNKLNINYICTSPEKMKSKKKFDVILNMEIIEHVEDVNFFLESCSSLLKKDGIMFVATLNKTLKSYVFAIVGAEYIMRWLPIGTHEWEKFIKPEDLINISNKKKLKLKKLDGMKFNLLTDKWKLSPDKSINYIAQFVKY
;
A
#
# COMPACT_ATOMS: atom_id res chain seq x y z
N MET A 1 11.83 -7.68 1.74
CA MET A 1 12.02 -7.43 3.19
C MET A 1 12.60 -8.69 3.88
N CYS A 2 11.89 -9.82 3.94
CA CYS A 2 12.36 -11.05 4.60
C CYS A 2 13.75 -11.53 4.09
N ARG A 3 13.98 -11.54 2.77
CA ARG A 3 15.30 -11.87 2.19
C ARG A 3 16.44 -10.93 2.60
N LEU A 4 16.11 -9.76 3.13
CA LEU A 4 17.05 -8.75 3.65
C LEU A 4 17.19 -8.82 5.18
N GLY A 5 16.68 -9.89 5.81
CA GLY A 5 16.80 -10.12 7.24
C GLY A 5 15.71 -9.50 8.12
N ALA A 6 14.66 -8.88 7.53
CA ALA A 6 13.57 -8.34 8.32
C ALA A 6 12.68 -9.46 8.88
N ASP A 7 12.20 -9.30 10.12
CA ASP A 7 11.09 -10.06 10.70
C ASP A 7 9.78 -9.52 10.11
N VAL A 8 9.12 -10.31 9.27
CA VAL A 8 7.99 -9.85 8.45
C VAL A 8 6.68 -10.50 8.92
N THR A 9 5.68 -9.66 9.16
CA THR A 9 4.28 -10.06 9.29
C THR A 9 3.50 -9.54 8.10
N GLY A 10 2.85 -10.43 7.35
CA GLY A 10 1.94 -10.10 6.26
C GLY A 10 0.50 -10.29 6.72
N ILE A 11 -0.36 -9.33 6.40
CA ILE A 11 -1.80 -9.42 6.69
C ILE A 11 -2.62 -9.19 5.43
N ASP A 12 -3.74 -9.87 5.34
CA ASP A 12 -4.75 -9.68 4.30
C ASP A 12 -6.10 -10.13 4.88
N ALA A 13 -7.19 -9.46 4.50
CA ALA A 13 -8.53 -9.81 4.97
C ALA A 13 -9.08 -11.09 4.29
N SER A 14 -8.49 -11.52 3.17
CA SER A 14 -8.88 -12.70 2.41
C SER A 14 -8.08 -13.94 2.82
N GLU A 15 -8.76 -14.98 3.33
CA GLU A 15 -8.13 -16.28 3.61
C GLU A 15 -7.49 -16.90 2.36
N LYS A 16 -8.11 -16.70 1.19
CA LYS A 16 -7.56 -17.17 -0.09
C LYS A 16 -6.20 -16.55 -0.37
N ASN A 17 -6.08 -15.23 -0.22
CA ASN A 17 -4.81 -14.52 -0.43
C ASN A 17 -3.76 -14.97 0.56
N ILE A 18 -4.10 -15.11 1.83
CA ILE A 18 -3.20 -15.62 2.88
C ILE A 18 -2.72 -17.04 2.57
N SER A 19 -3.60 -17.90 2.11
CA SER A 19 -3.25 -19.28 1.74
C SER A 19 -2.24 -19.30 0.58
N ILE A 20 -2.49 -18.51 -0.46
CA ILE A 20 -1.57 -18.35 -1.61
C ILE A 20 -0.23 -17.79 -1.16
N ALA A 21 -0.23 -16.75 -0.31
CA ALA A 21 0.98 -16.14 0.20
C ALA A 21 1.83 -17.12 1.03
N LYS A 22 1.20 -17.95 1.87
CA LYS A 22 1.87 -19.01 2.64
C LYS A 22 2.52 -20.06 1.71
N LEU A 23 1.81 -20.51 0.66
CA LEU A 23 2.35 -21.45 -0.33
C LEU A 23 3.56 -20.84 -1.05
N HIS A 24 3.46 -19.59 -1.48
CA HIS A 24 4.57 -18.87 -2.12
C HIS A 24 5.78 -18.72 -1.18
N ALA A 25 5.55 -18.34 0.07
CA ALA A 25 6.62 -18.23 1.06
C ALA A 25 7.32 -19.57 1.31
N LYS A 26 6.55 -20.66 1.47
CA LYS A 26 7.07 -22.02 1.62
C LYS A 26 7.94 -22.44 0.42
N LYS A 27 7.44 -22.23 -0.82
CA LYS A 27 8.18 -22.53 -2.05
C LYS A 27 9.51 -21.79 -2.14
N ASN A 28 9.56 -20.54 -1.65
CA ASN A 28 10.74 -19.68 -1.67
C ASN A 28 11.59 -19.75 -0.39
N LYS A 29 11.27 -20.64 0.55
CA LYS A 29 11.95 -20.81 1.84
C LYS A 29 12.01 -19.49 2.65
N LEU A 30 10.94 -18.71 2.62
CA LEU A 30 10.81 -17.46 3.36
C LEU A 30 10.05 -17.70 4.66
N ASN A 31 10.59 -17.20 5.77
CA ASN A 31 9.92 -17.23 7.07
C ASN A 31 9.14 -15.93 7.27
N ILE A 32 7.85 -15.95 6.93
CA ILE A 32 6.93 -14.81 7.04
C ILE A 32 5.71 -15.24 7.86
N ASN A 33 5.36 -14.45 8.88
CA ASN A 33 4.16 -14.68 9.67
C ASN A 33 2.95 -14.10 8.94
N TYR A 34 2.09 -14.93 8.35
CA TYR A 34 0.87 -14.51 7.67
C TYR A 34 -0.37 -14.68 8.54
N ILE A 35 -1.15 -13.61 8.69
CA ILE A 35 -2.38 -13.56 9.50
C ILE A 35 -3.54 -13.07 8.62
N CYS A 36 -4.66 -13.82 8.61
CA CYS A 36 -5.90 -13.37 7.99
C CYS A 36 -6.57 -12.36 8.91
N THR A 37 -6.37 -11.07 8.63
CA THR A 37 -6.92 -9.96 9.42
C THR A 37 -6.74 -8.65 8.67
N SER A 38 -7.35 -7.57 9.20
CA SER A 38 -7.08 -6.20 8.75
C SER A 38 -6.39 -5.40 9.88
N PRO A 39 -5.78 -4.24 9.58
CA PRO A 39 -5.14 -3.40 10.60
C PRO A 39 -6.11 -3.01 11.72
N GLU A 40 -7.39 -2.76 11.39
CA GLU A 40 -8.45 -2.37 12.33
C GLU A 40 -8.81 -3.47 13.32
N LYS A 41 -8.69 -4.73 12.87
CA LYS A 41 -9.01 -5.92 13.69
C LYS A 41 -7.78 -6.51 14.38
N MET A 42 -6.58 -6.03 14.01
CA MET A 42 -5.32 -6.60 14.51
C MET A 42 -5.08 -6.26 15.99
N LYS A 43 -5.35 -7.22 16.87
CA LYS A 43 -5.04 -7.12 18.31
C LYS A 43 -3.58 -7.51 18.56
N SER A 44 -2.64 -6.62 18.29
CA SER A 44 -1.22 -6.88 18.53
C SER A 44 -0.64 -5.97 19.62
N LYS A 45 0.03 -6.58 20.61
CA LYS A 45 0.89 -5.83 21.55
C LYS A 45 2.22 -5.44 20.90
N LYS A 46 2.66 -6.18 19.87
CA LYS A 46 3.89 -5.90 19.11
C LYS A 46 3.64 -4.71 18.20
N LYS A 47 4.57 -3.74 18.26
CA LYS A 47 4.60 -2.61 17.34
C LYS A 47 5.66 -2.86 16.27
N PHE A 48 5.46 -2.28 15.09
CA PHE A 48 6.33 -2.46 13.93
C PHE A 48 7.24 -1.25 13.73
N ASP A 49 8.45 -1.49 13.27
CA ASP A 49 9.38 -0.43 12.87
C ASP A 49 8.98 0.17 11.53
N VAL A 50 8.44 -0.68 10.62
CA VAL A 50 8.01 -0.29 9.29
C VAL A 50 6.66 -0.93 8.97
N ILE A 51 5.75 -0.16 8.37
CA ILE A 51 4.48 -0.64 7.78
C ILE A 51 4.48 -0.28 6.30
N LEU A 52 4.10 -1.25 5.46
CA LEU A 52 3.96 -1.08 4.02
C LEU A 52 2.49 -1.27 3.64
N ASN A 53 1.87 -0.23 3.11
CA ASN A 53 0.53 -0.24 2.52
C ASN A 53 0.69 -0.01 1.02
N MET A 54 0.67 -1.09 0.26
CA MET A 54 0.92 -1.07 -1.18
C MET A 54 -0.37 -1.40 -1.93
N GLU A 55 -0.93 -0.41 -2.64
CA GLU A 55 -2.17 -0.54 -3.43
C GLU A 55 -3.32 -1.15 -2.59
N ILE A 56 -3.54 -0.59 -1.40
CA ILE A 56 -4.59 -1.06 -0.49
C ILE A 56 -5.56 0.04 -0.07
N ILE A 57 -5.08 1.29 0.01
CA ILE A 57 -5.85 2.38 0.60
C ILE A 57 -7.09 2.75 -0.22
N GLU A 58 -7.06 2.52 -1.53
CA GLU A 58 -8.19 2.67 -2.45
C GLU A 58 -9.27 1.60 -2.31
N HIS A 59 -9.01 0.55 -1.53
CA HIS A 59 -9.93 -0.56 -1.31
C HIS A 59 -10.54 -0.57 0.08
N VAL A 60 -10.11 0.32 0.99
CA VAL A 60 -10.66 0.39 2.34
C VAL A 60 -11.95 1.23 2.39
N GLU A 61 -12.85 0.89 3.30
CA GLU A 61 -14.12 1.60 3.47
C GLU A 61 -13.90 2.97 4.15
N ASP A 62 -13.06 3.02 5.18
CA ASP A 62 -12.73 4.23 5.94
C ASP A 62 -11.21 4.42 6.02
N VAL A 63 -10.71 5.32 5.19
CA VAL A 63 -9.29 5.70 5.13
C VAL A 63 -8.80 6.29 6.46
N ASN A 64 -9.65 7.04 7.17
CA ASN A 64 -9.26 7.64 8.46
C ASN A 64 -9.03 6.56 9.52
N PHE A 65 -9.95 5.61 9.63
CA PHE A 65 -9.86 4.52 10.59
C PHE A 65 -8.72 3.54 10.24
N PHE A 66 -8.54 3.26 8.96
CA PHE A 66 -7.42 2.46 8.47
C PHE A 66 -6.05 3.07 8.85
N LEU A 67 -5.83 4.36 8.53
CA LEU A 67 -4.56 5.04 8.83
C LEU A 67 -4.32 5.19 10.33
N GLU A 68 -5.38 5.42 11.13
CA GLU A 68 -5.31 5.43 12.59
C GLU A 68 -4.86 4.07 13.12
N SER A 69 -5.46 2.99 12.62
CA SER A 69 -5.12 1.62 13.00
C SER A 69 -3.68 1.29 12.63
N CYS A 70 -3.24 1.61 11.41
CA CYS A 70 -1.84 1.46 10.99
C CYS A 70 -0.89 2.28 11.89
N SER A 71 -1.22 3.56 12.16
CA SER A 71 -0.43 4.39 13.05
C SER A 71 -0.34 3.79 14.45
N SER A 72 -1.44 3.24 14.97
CA SER A 72 -1.46 2.60 16.27
C SER A 72 -0.51 1.41 16.37
N LEU A 73 -0.31 0.67 15.28
CA LEU A 73 0.59 -0.48 15.17
C LEU A 73 2.05 -0.09 14.98
N LEU A 74 2.34 1.16 14.62
CA LEU A 74 3.70 1.66 14.40
C LEU A 74 4.36 2.05 15.72
N LYS A 75 5.66 1.80 15.85
CA LYS A 75 6.48 2.36 16.94
C LYS A 75 6.58 3.89 16.78
N LYS A 76 6.95 4.60 17.85
CA LYS A 76 7.43 5.97 17.77
C LYS A 76 8.66 5.98 16.84
N ASP A 77 8.79 7.01 16.00
CA ASP A 77 9.80 7.14 14.95
C ASP A 77 9.77 6.03 13.88
N GLY A 78 8.77 5.15 13.92
CA GLY A 78 8.54 4.13 12.89
C GLY A 78 8.10 4.75 11.56
N ILE A 79 8.35 4.01 10.48
CA ILE A 79 8.15 4.49 9.11
C ILE A 79 6.94 3.78 8.49
N MET A 80 6.04 4.55 7.86
CA MET A 80 4.95 4.00 7.07
C MET A 80 5.11 4.43 5.60
N PHE A 81 5.02 3.47 4.70
CA PHE A 81 4.89 3.72 3.27
C PHE A 81 3.45 3.47 2.83
N VAL A 82 2.94 4.37 2.01
CA VAL A 82 1.64 4.24 1.35
C VAL A 82 1.85 4.47 -0.14
N ALA A 83 1.62 3.45 -0.95
CA ALA A 83 1.59 3.55 -2.40
C ALA A 83 0.17 3.35 -2.89
N THR A 84 -0.29 4.20 -3.80
CA THR A 84 -1.65 4.17 -4.34
C THR A 84 -1.78 4.98 -5.63
N LEU A 85 -2.92 4.87 -6.29
CA LEU A 85 -3.28 5.65 -7.46
C LEU A 85 -3.71 7.07 -7.08
N ASN A 86 -3.25 8.06 -7.85
CA ASN A 86 -3.65 9.45 -7.65
C ASN A 86 -5.03 9.70 -8.28
N LYS A 87 -5.86 10.53 -7.67
CA LYS A 87 -7.18 10.91 -8.20
C LYS A 87 -7.06 12.00 -9.27
N THR A 88 -6.63 11.60 -10.47
CA THR A 88 -6.47 12.47 -11.64
C THR A 88 -7.17 11.87 -12.86
N LEU A 89 -7.48 12.69 -13.86
CA LEU A 89 -8.00 12.19 -15.14
C LEU A 89 -6.99 11.27 -15.84
N LYS A 90 -5.69 11.54 -15.69
CA LYS A 90 -4.63 10.71 -16.27
C LYS A 90 -4.61 9.32 -15.64
N SER A 91 -4.71 9.21 -14.32
CA SER A 91 -4.79 7.91 -13.65
C SER A 91 -6.04 7.13 -14.05
N TYR A 92 -7.19 7.82 -14.21
CA TYR A 92 -8.41 7.20 -14.71
C TYR A 92 -8.19 6.54 -16.08
N VAL A 93 -7.61 7.28 -17.02
CA VAL A 93 -7.35 6.76 -18.38
C VAL A 93 -6.35 5.61 -18.36
N PHE A 94 -5.27 5.71 -17.59
CA PHE A 94 -4.23 4.68 -17.60
C PHE A 94 -4.56 3.46 -16.74
N ALA A 95 -5.09 3.65 -15.53
CA ALA A 95 -5.35 2.56 -14.60
C ALA A 95 -6.67 1.82 -14.93
N ILE A 96 -7.72 2.55 -15.33
CA ILE A 96 -9.01 1.95 -15.61
C ILE A 96 -9.13 1.64 -17.10
N VAL A 97 -9.14 2.66 -17.96
CA VAL A 97 -9.35 2.43 -19.40
C VAL A 97 -8.19 1.62 -20.01
N GLY A 98 -6.94 1.96 -19.68
CA GLY A 98 -5.76 1.27 -20.20
C GLY A 98 -5.61 -0.15 -19.67
N ALA A 99 -5.50 -0.31 -18.37
CA ALA A 99 -5.18 -1.60 -17.76
C ALA A 99 -6.35 -2.58 -17.74
N GLU A 100 -7.59 -2.12 -17.51
CA GLU A 100 -8.75 -3.00 -17.41
C GLU A 100 -9.43 -3.26 -18.76
N TYR A 101 -9.64 -2.22 -19.59
CA TYR A 101 -10.42 -2.37 -20.83
C TYR A 101 -9.56 -2.66 -22.07
N ILE A 102 -8.43 -1.98 -22.22
CA ILE A 102 -7.59 -2.12 -23.43
C ILE A 102 -6.62 -3.28 -23.30
N MET A 103 -5.76 -3.26 -22.27
CA MET A 103 -4.71 -4.27 -22.12
C MET A 103 -5.19 -5.52 -21.37
N ARG A 104 -6.33 -5.42 -20.67
CA ARG A 104 -6.92 -6.52 -19.88
C ARG A 104 -5.92 -7.18 -18.92
N TRP A 105 -5.00 -6.39 -18.38
CA TRP A 105 -4.05 -6.85 -17.36
C TRP A 105 -4.73 -7.11 -16.03
N LEU A 106 -5.83 -6.40 -15.79
CA LEU A 106 -6.65 -6.51 -14.58
C LEU A 106 -8.12 -6.76 -14.98
N PRO A 107 -8.89 -7.47 -14.15
CA PRO A 107 -10.33 -7.62 -14.35
C PRO A 107 -11.03 -6.25 -14.38
N ILE A 108 -12.07 -6.12 -15.21
CA ILE A 108 -12.91 -4.93 -15.27
C ILE A 108 -13.57 -4.71 -13.90
N GLY A 109 -13.52 -3.47 -13.38
CA GLY A 109 -14.05 -3.12 -12.08
C GLY A 109 -13.08 -3.36 -10.92
N THR A 110 -11.80 -3.61 -11.20
CA THR A 110 -10.76 -3.71 -10.17
C THR A 110 -10.57 -2.38 -9.43
N HIS A 111 -10.70 -1.25 -10.17
CA HIS A 111 -10.52 0.08 -9.60
C HIS A 111 -11.79 0.92 -9.71
N GLU A 112 -12.14 1.56 -8.59
CA GLU A 112 -13.19 2.58 -8.52
C GLU A 112 -12.50 3.95 -8.39
N TRP A 113 -12.54 4.77 -9.44
CA TRP A 113 -11.89 6.09 -9.47
C TRP A 113 -12.32 7.00 -8.31
N GLU A 114 -13.56 6.85 -7.84
CA GLU A 114 -14.08 7.61 -6.69
C GLU A 114 -13.27 7.37 -5.42
N LYS A 115 -12.66 6.20 -5.28
CA LYS A 115 -11.85 5.79 -4.13
C LYS A 115 -10.39 6.20 -4.23
N PHE A 116 -9.95 6.70 -5.39
CA PHE A 116 -8.58 7.21 -5.53
C PHE A 116 -8.40 8.44 -4.65
N ILE A 117 -7.24 8.56 -4.02
CA ILE A 117 -6.95 9.62 -3.07
C ILE A 117 -5.86 10.55 -3.60
N LYS A 118 -6.08 11.86 -3.48
CA LYS A 118 -5.05 12.84 -3.81
C LYS A 118 -3.95 12.86 -2.75
N PRO A 119 -2.68 13.14 -3.12
CA PRO A 119 -1.59 13.24 -2.15
C PRO A 119 -1.88 14.20 -0.99
N GLU A 120 -2.50 15.35 -1.29
CA GLU A 120 -2.84 16.39 -0.29
C GLU A 120 -3.83 15.85 0.75
N ASP A 121 -4.86 15.10 0.30
CA ASP A 121 -5.88 14.52 1.17
C ASP A 121 -5.26 13.45 2.07
N LEU A 122 -4.43 12.56 1.49
CA LEU A 122 -3.69 11.54 2.25
C LEU A 122 -2.79 12.18 3.31
N ILE A 123 -2.05 13.24 2.97
CA ILE A 123 -1.17 13.96 3.89
C ILE A 123 -1.98 14.59 5.04
N ASN A 124 -3.10 15.25 4.72
CA ASN A 124 -3.96 15.89 5.71
C ASN A 124 -4.53 14.89 6.70
N ILE A 125 -5.01 13.74 6.21
CA ILE A 125 -5.51 12.65 7.08
C ILE A 125 -4.37 12.09 7.94
N SER A 126 -3.22 11.80 7.33
CA SER A 126 -2.07 11.21 8.01
C SER A 126 -1.53 12.10 9.13
N ASN A 127 -1.46 13.43 8.92
CA ASN A 127 -1.01 14.38 9.92
C ASN A 127 -1.91 14.34 11.19
N LYS A 128 -3.22 14.17 11.04
CA LYS A 128 -4.16 14.01 12.16
C LYS A 128 -3.94 12.71 12.94
N LYS A 129 -3.22 11.73 12.36
CA LYS A 129 -2.93 10.42 12.93
C LYS A 129 -1.48 10.28 13.41
N LYS A 130 -0.82 11.41 13.71
CA LYS A 130 0.58 11.50 14.18
C LYS A 130 1.59 10.93 13.17
N LEU A 131 1.31 11.09 11.87
CA LEU A 131 2.15 10.65 10.77
C LEU A 131 2.58 11.88 9.98
N LYS A 132 3.87 12.21 9.99
CA LYS A 132 4.43 13.35 9.28
C LYS A 132 5.06 12.90 7.97
N LEU A 133 4.66 13.52 6.84
CA LEU A 133 5.27 13.25 5.55
C LEU A 133 6.78 13.57 5.55
N LYS A 134 7.58 12.64 5.04
CA LYS A 134 9.02 12.80 4.83
C LYS A 134 9.37 12.88 3.35
N LYS A 135 8.72 12.07 2.51
CA LYS A 135 8.99 12.01 1.08
C LYS A 135 7.74 11.63 0.31
N LEU A 136 7.61 12.18 -0.91
CA LEU A 136 6.52 11.90 -1.84
C LEU A 136 7.07 11.84 -3.26
N ASP A 137 7.06 10.67 -3.86
CA ASP A 137 7.50 10.42 -5.23
C ASP A 137 6.38 9.73 -6.03
N GLY A 138 6.40 9.89 -7.34
CA GLY A 138 5.67 9.01 -8.26
C GLY A 138 6.45 7.73 -8.53
N MET A 139 5.80 6.77 -9.16
CA MET A 139 6.43 5.52 -9.59
C MET A 139 6.18 5.30 -11.08
N LYS A 140 7.21 4.90 -11.82
CA LYS A 140 7.12 4.55 -13.23
C LYS A 140 7.66 3.15 -13.47
N PHE A 141 6.88 2.36 -14.19
CA PHE A 141 7.32 1.05 -14.66
C PHE A 141 8.03 1.21 -16.01
N ASN A 142 9.23 0.65 -16.11
CA ASN A 142 9.99 0.64 -17.36
C ASN A 142 9.79 -0.73 -18.03
N LEU A 143 9.03 -0.76 -19.11
CA LEU A 143 8.70 -1.97 -19.87
C LEU A 143 9.93 -2.66 -20.47
N LEU A 144 11.00 -1.90 -20.81
CA LEU A 144 12.22 -2.48 -21.41
C LEU A 144 13.09 -3.21 -20.39
N THR A 145 13.08 -2.76 -19.15
CA THR A 145 13.93 -3.31 -18.08
C THR A 145 13.16 -4.11 -17.03
N ASP A 146 11.83 -4.19 -17.17
CA ASP A 146 10.92 -4.85 -16.21
C ASP A 146 11.14 -4.37 -14.77
N LYS A 147 11.36 -3.04 -14.60
CA LYS A 147 11.68 -2.47 -13.28
C LYS A 147 10.88 -1.22 -12.98
N TRP A 148 10.47 -1.10 -11.73
CA TRP A 148 9.91 0.12 -11.17
C TRP A 148 11.03 1.10 -10.79
N LYS A 149 10.78 2.40 -11.04
CA LYS A 149 11.67 3.51 -10.64
C LYS A 149 10.85 4.62 -10.02
N LEU A 150 11.43 5.32 -9.04
CA LEU A 150 10.87 6.54 -8.52
C LEU A 150 10.91 7.64 -9.58
N SER A 151 9.92 8.52 -9.57
CA SER A 151 9.73 9.59 -10.53
C SER A 151 9.19 10.84 -9.84
N PRO A 152 9.57 12.06 -10.28
CA PRO A 152 8.90 13.28 -9.81
C PRO A 152 7.44 13.39 -10.27
N ASP A 153 7.07 12.70 -11.34
CA ASP A 153 5.70 12.68 -11.88
C ASP A 153 4.80 11.78 -11.04
N LYS A 154 3.86 12.39 -10.34
CA LYS A 154 2.86 11.75 -9.48
C LYS A 154 1.47 11.70 -10.11
N SER A 155 1.37 11.98 -11.40
CA SER A 155 0.07 12.15 -12.06
C SER A 155 -0.75 10.85 -12.20
N ILE A 156 -0.15 9.67 -12.10
CA ILE A 156 -0.86 8.38 -12.17
C ILE A 156 -0.91 7.74 -10.80
N ASN A 157 0.23 7.54 -10.18
CA ASN A 157 0.40 6.91 -8.88
C ASN A 157 1.47 7.64 -8.07
N TYR A 158 1.52 7.36 -6.78
CA TYR A 158 2.56 7.91 -5.92
C TYR A 158 2.85 6.97 -4.75
N ILE A 159 4.02 7.17 -4.15
CA ILE A 159 4.41 6.54 -2.89
C ILE A 159 4.77 7.65 -1.89
N ALA A 160 4.11 7.64 -0.75
CA ALA A 160 4.34 8.55 0.35
C ALA A 160 5.04 7.82 1.50
N GLN A 161 6.10 8.42 2.02
CA GLN A 161 6.81 7.98 3.21
C GLN A 161 6.45 8.89 4.38
N PHE A 162 5.90 8.31 5.43
CA PHE A 162 5.57 8.99 6.68
C PHE A 162 6.44 8.49 7.82
N VAL A 163 6.66 9.35 8.83
CA VAL A 163 7.27 8.98 10.12
C VAL A 163 6.29 9.32 11.22
N LYS A 164 6.11 8.39 12.15
CA LYS A 164 5.29 8.58 13.35
C LYS A 164 6.05 9.43 14.38
N TYR A 165 5.42 10.45 14.95
CA TYR A 165 5.99 11.32 16.00
C TYR A 165 5.19 11.24 17.31
#